data_202a72a5998cf73a647347f5d8af5a77
#
_entry.id   202a72a5998cf73a647347f5d8af5a77
#
_cell.length_a   1.000
_cell.length_b   1.000
_cell.length_c   1.000
_cell.angle_alpha   90.00
_cell.angle_beta   90.00
_cell.angle_gamma   90.00
#
_symmetry.space_group_name_H-M   'P 1'
#
loop_
_entity.id
_entity.type
_entity.pdbx_description
1 polymer ?
#
loop_
_entity_poly.entity_id
_entity_poly.type
_entity_poly.pdbx_seq_one_letter_code
_entity_poly.pdbx_strand_id
1 'polypeptide(L)'
;MIDETAIELLATTEMAAADRLAIASGVPSVDLMARAGEAVTDVAGTMVGIGARILVLAGPGNNGGDAFVAARRFAEQGYRVRLALLGDRSALKGDAAHFAARWPGPVEVVDAGCVRDCDLIIDGLFGAGLSRAIEGSAAAAIAAINASGIPVLAIDVPSGLDGSTGAPSGPVVKATRTVTFFRCKPGHVLLPGRALCGPVTLADIGIPPSVLGEIACRTFANAPALWRDAFPVPKPEAHKYTRGHAVVVSGPAESTGAARLSARGALRMGAGLVTVASPRAAFPVNAAHLTAIMLKPFDVPDGLAGVLADKRRNAVLIGPGCGRGPATSRMVEITLRSGASVVLDADAITSFEAKELQADADAGAPSPIGFLPGAATATSAGPERLFAAIKANTGRPVVLTPHEGEFRRLFGALPGSHLERARHAAAASGAVIILKGPDTCVAAPDGRAAINENAPPWLATAGSGDVLAGFVAGLLAQGMPAFEAAAAAVWLHGACAAAVGAGLIAEDLPEVLPKVVIRYLYLHYSKSQS
;
A
#
# COMPACT_ATOMS: atom_id res chain seq x y z
N MET A 1 1.95 13.31 0.58
CA MET A 1 2.94 12.30 0.10
C MET A 1 4.04 12.21 1.13
N ILE A 2 4.40 11.01 1.53
CA ILE A 2 5.50 10.75 2.46
C ILE A 2 6.81 11.26 1.83
N ASP A 3 7.72 11.77 2.65
CA ASP A 3 9.05 12.20 2.22
C ASP A 3 9.80 10.99 1.60
N GLU A 4 10.30 11.15 0.38
CA GLU A 4 11.05 10.09 -0.32
C GLU A 4 12.34 9.68 0.39
N THR A 5 12.81 10.48 1.35
CA THR A 5 14.00 10.19 2.17
C THR A 5 13.68 9.41 3.45
N ALA A 6 12.41 9.25 3.81
CA ALA A 6 11.95 8.62 5.05
C ALA A 6 10.77 7.67 4.77
N ILE A 7 11.03 6.67 3.92
CA ILE A 7 10.02 5.73 3.44
C ILE A 7 9.66 4.60 4.42
N GLU A 8 10.44 4.41 5.49
CA GLU A 8 10.16 3.41 6.50
C GLU A 8 8.86 3.76 7.24
N LEU A 9 8.02 2.75 7.46
CA LEU A 9 6.80 2.86 8.25
C LEU A 9 6.98 2.03 9.52
N LEU A 10 7.07 2.70 10.66
CA LEU A 10 7.27 2.02 11.94
C LEU A 10 5.93 1.68 12.60
N ALA A 11 5.70 0.39 12.86
CA ALA A 11 4.62 -0.03 13.74
C ALA A 11 4.81 0.60 15.15
N THR A 12 3.74 0.68 15.93
CA THR A 12 3.78 1.29 17.26
C THR A 12 4.89 0.72 18.16
N THR A 13 5.10 -0.59 18.11
CA THR A 13 6.17 -1.27 18.87
C THR A 13 7.56 -0.95 18.36
N GLU A 14 7.73 -0.77 17.04
CA GLU A 14 8.98 -0.37 16.39
C GLU A 14 9.30 1.09 16.70
N MET A 15 8.28 1.97 16.71
CA MET A 15 8.48 3.37 17.12
C MET A 15 8.91 3.48 18.59
N ALA A 16 8.27 2.72 19.49
CA ALA A 16 8.69 2.66 20.90
C ALA A 16 10.12 2.09 21.06
N ALA A 17 10.56 1.21 20.15
CA ALA A 17 11.96 0.76 20.12
C ALA A 17 12.89 1.88 19.65
N ALA A 18 12.49 2.68 18.64
CA ALA A 18 13.27 3.83 18.18
C ALA A 18 13.52 4.84 19.31
N ASP A 19 12.47 5.17 20.08
CA ASP A 19 12.58 6.07 21.23
C ASP A 19 13.58 5.51 22.28
N ARG A 20 13.46 4.23 22.64
CA ARG A 20 14.37 3.60 23.60
C ARG A 20 15.83 3.59 23.11
N LEU A 21 16.06 3.31 21.82
CA LEU A 21 17.40 3.29 21.24
C LEU A 21 18.00 4.69 21.18
N ALA A 22 17.21 5.70 20.84
CA ALA A 22 17.64 7.10 20.86
C ALA A 22 18.04 7.53 22.26
N ILE A 23 17.24 7.21 23.28
CA ILE A 23 17.56 7.51 24.69
C ILE A 23 18.84 6.78 25.13
N ALA A 24 18.98 5.50 24.77
CA ALA A 24 20.16 4.72 25.08
C ALA A 24 21.43 5.25 24.39
N SER A 25 21.30 5.89 23.23
CA SER A 25 22.40 6.56 22.53
C SER A 25 22.77 7.94 23.10
N GLY A 26 22.06 8.39 24.16
CA GLY A 26 22.38 9.64 24.87
C GLY A 26 21.48 10.83 24.52
N VAL A 27 20.40 10.64 23.75
CA VAL A 27 19.40 11.69 23.52
C VAL A 27 18.46 11.77 24.71
N PRO A 28 18.37 12.89 25.46
CA PRO A 28 17.46 12.98 26.59
C PRO A 28 15.99 12.89 26.14
N SER A 29 15.17 12.10 26.84
CA SER A 29 13.74 11.93 26.50
C SER A 29 12.96 13.26 26.57
N VAL A 30 13.33 14.14 27.52
CA VAL A 30 12.78 15.49 27.63
C VAL A 30 13.00 16.32 26.37
N ASP A 31 14.15 16.15 25.69
CA ASP A 31 14.47 16.89 24.49
C ASP A 31 13.65 16.37 23.28
N LEU A 32 13.43 15.06 23.20
CA LEU A 32 12.55 14.48 22.20
C LEU A 32 11.13 15.06 22.32
N MET A 33 10.56 15.05 23.54
CA MET A 33 9.24 15.60 23.80
C MET A 33 9.18 17.12 23.56
N ALA A 34 10.22 17.87 23.92
CA ALA A 34 10.29 19.31 23.66
C ALA A 34 10.22 19.61 22.16
N ARG A 35 11.01 18.88 21.34
CA ARG A 35 11.02 19.05 19.89
C ARG A 35 9.71 18.59 19.24
N ALA A 36 9.06 17.53 19.77
CA ALA A 36 7.75 17.09 19.32
C ALA A 36 6.70 18.20 19.51
N GLY A 37 6.61 18.79 20.70
CA GLY A 37 5.69 19.90 20.96
C GLY A 37 6.01 21.17 20.15
N GLU A 38 7.29 21.46 19.88
CA GLU A 38 7.70 22.54 18.97
C GLU A 38 7.20 22.30 17.54
N ALA A 39 7.38 21.10 17.02
CA ALA A 39 6.88 20.72 15.68
C ALA A 39 5.35 20.84 15.58
N VAL A 40 4.61 20.50 16.64
CA VAL A 40 3.16 20.73 16.70
C VAL A 40 2.85 22.22 16.53
N THR A 41 3.62 23.09 17.22
CA THR A 41 3.43 24.55 17.16
C THR A 41 3.70 25.11 15.77
N ASP A 42 4.76 24.64 15.13
CA ASP A 42 5.14 25.06 13.78
C ASP A 42 4.07 24.70 12.75
N VAL A 43 3.56 23.46 12.81
CA VAL A 43 2.48 23.00 11.91
C VAL A 43 1.20 23.78 12.15
N ALA A 44 0.81 24.00 13.41
CA ALA A 44 -0.37 24.78 13.76
C ALA A 44 -0.29 26.23 13.28
N GLY A 45 0.91 26.84 13.31
CA GLY A 45 1.16 28.19 12.78
C GLY A 45 0.89 28.33 11.27
N THR A 46 0.87 27.21 10.54
CA THR A 46 0.44 27.18 9.13
C THR A 46 -1.07 27.06 8.94
N MET A 47 -1.82 26.76 10.01
CA MET A 47 -3.27 26.57 9.99
C MET A 47 -4.04 27.79 10.50
N VAL A 48 -3.48 28.50 11.50
CA VAL A 48 -4.11 29.69 12.11
C VAL A 48 -3.09 30.78 12.37
N GLY A 49 -3.53 32.05 12.31
CA GLY A 49 -2.67 33.21 12.60
C GLY A 49 -2.45 33.44 14.09
N ILE A 50 -1.40 34.21 14.44
CA ILE A 50 -1.13 34.65 15.82
C ILE A 50 -2.35 35.36 16.42
N GLY A 51 -2.62 35.12 17.72
CA GLY A 51 -3.80 35.64 18.41
C GLY A 51 -5.05 34.75 18.30
N ALA A 52 -5.02 33.69 17.45
CA ALA A 52 -6.10 32.71 17.38
C ALA A 52 -6.33 32.01 18.74
N ARG A 53 -7.54 31.52 18.93
CA ARG A 53 -7.95 30.75 20.11
C ARG A 53 -7.68 29.28 19.86
N ILE A 54 -6.79 28.67 20.62
CA ILE A 54 -6.40 27.28 20.49
C ILE A 54 -6.89 26.48 21.69
N LEU A 55 -7.67 25.43 21.45
CA LEU A 55 -7.98 24.41 22.45
C LEU A 55 -6.97 23.27 22.31
N VAL A 56 -6.19 23.03 23.37
CA VAL A 56 -5.25 21.91 23.45
C VAL A 56 -5.84 20.82 24.34
N LEU A 57 -6.01 19.62 23.81
CA LEU A 57 -6.51 18.47 24.53
C LEU A 57 -5.34 17.55 24.87
N ALA A 58 -5.06 17.35 26.13
CA ALA A 58 -3.96 16.52 26.62
C ALA A 58 -4.48 15.22 27.24
N GLY A 59 -3.85 14.10 26.87
CA GLY A 59 -4.09 12.82 27.50
C GLY A 59 -3.12 12.50 28.63
N PRO A 60 -3.24 11.33 29.28
CA PRO A 60 -2.40 10.96 30.43
C PRO A 60 -1.01 10.43 30.06
N GLY A 61 -0.71 10.22 28.77
CA GLY A 61 0.55 9.65 28.25
C GLY A 61 1.48 10.68 27.63
N ASN A 62 2.48 10.19 26.88
CA ASN A 62 3.49 11.03 26.20
C ASN A 62 2.85 12.01 25.20
N ASN A 63 1.82 11.60 24.47
CA ASN A 63 1.08 12.48 23.55
C ASN A 63 0.47 13.70 24.28
N GLY A 64 0.00 13.50 25.52
CA GLY A 64 -0.40 14.61 26.40
C GLY A 64 0.78 15.46 26.84
N GLY A 65 1.96 14.87 27.05
CA GLY A 65 3.21 15.59 27.31
C GLY A 65 3.56 16.54 26.17
N ASP A 66 3.53 16.07 24.93
CA ASP A 66 3.75 16.88 23.70
C ASP A 66 2.72 18.02 23.62
N ALA A 67 1.46 17.74 23.98
CA ALA A 67 0.39 18.74 24.04
C ALA A 67 0.66 19.83 25.10
N PHE A 68 1.21 19.49 26.27
CA PHE A 68 1.62 20.49 27.27
C PHE A 68 2.77 21.37 26.78
N VAL A 69 3.76 20.80 26.08
CA VAL A 69 4.83 21.58 25.45
C VAL A 69 4.24 22.55 24.43
N ALA A 70 3.40 22.05 23.53
CA ALA A 70 2.76 22.86 22.48
C ALA A 70 1.90 23.97 23.09
N ALA A 71 1.09 23.70 24.13
CA ALA A 71 0.27 24.69 24.79
C ALA A 71 1.12 25.86 25.35
N ARG A 72 2.22 25.55 26.01
CA ARG A 72 3.14 26.57 26.54
C ARG A 72 3.77 27.39 25.39
N ARG A 73 4.24 26.74 24.33
CA ARG A 73 4.82 27.42 23.17
C ARG A 73 3.82 28.33 22.46
N PHE A 74 2.57 27.89 22.28
CA PHE A 74 1.50 28.73 21.75
C PHE A 74 1.29 29.98 22.59
N ALA A 75 1.23 29.84 23.93
CA ALA A 75 1.07 31.00 24.85
C ALA A 75 2.27 31.96 24.73
N GLU A 76 3.50 31.44 24.67
CA GLU A 76 4.74 32.24 24.49
C GLU A 76 4.72 33.00 23.15
N GLN A 77 4.11 32.44 22.10
CA GLN A 77 3.99 33.04 20.77
C GLN A 77 2.78 34.00 20.64
N GLY A 78 1.97 34.18 21.70
CA GLY A 78 0.87 35.12 21.69
C GLY A 78 -0.49 34.58 21.24
N TYR A 79 -0.65 33.25 21.16
CA TYR A 79 -1.96 32.61 20.96
C TYR A 79 -2.78 32.62 22.27
N ARG A 80 -4.12 32.56 22.14
CA ARG A 80 -5.03 32.43 23.26
C ARG A 80 -5.32 30.96 23.54
N VAL A 81 -4.60 30.38 24.50
CA VAL A 81 -4.59 28.93 24.74
C VAL A 81 -5.54 28.56 25.87
N ARG A 82 -6.43 27.61 25.62
CA ARG A 82 -7.14 26.81 26.61
C ARG A 82 -6.57 25.38 26.57
N LEU A 83 -6.31 24.81 27.75
CA LEU A 83 -5.81 23.46 27.89
C LEU A 83 -6.78 22.64 28.72
N ALA A 84 -7.21 21.48 28.17
CA ALA A 84 -8.03 20.51 28.90
C ALA A 84 -7.27 19.19 29.01
N LEU A 85 -7.31 18.56 30.18
CA LEU A 85 -6.63 17.30 30.49
C LEU A 85 -7.64 16.17 30.72
N LEU A 86 -7.40 15.04 30.12
CA LEU A 86 -8.11 13.80 30.42
C LEU A 86 -7.49 13.12 31.63
N GLY A 87 -8.22 13.12 32.74
CA GLY A 87 -7.75 12.61 34.03
C GLY A 87 -7.20 13.70 34.96
N ASP A 88 -6.34 13.29 35.90
CA ASP A 88 -5.78 14.15 36.92
C ASP A 88 -4.32 14.52 36.60
N ARG A 89 -3.99 15.82 36.75
CA ARG A 89 -2.62 16.32 36.58
C ARG A 89 -1.62 15.66 37.53
N SER A 90 -2.04 15.31 38.73
CA SER A 90 -1.21 14.64 39.74
C SER A 90 -0.89 13.20 39.41
N ALA A 91 -1.66 12.57 38.51
CA ALA A 91 -1.45 11.21 38.05
C ALA A 91 -0.45 11.09 36.87
N LEU A 92 -0.04 12.22 36.28
CA LEU A 92 0.94 12.25 35.20
C LEU A 92 2.32 11.78 35.70
N LYS A 93 3.09 11.13 34.83
CA LYS A 93 4.41 10.59 35.16
C LYS A 93 5.46 10.97 34.10
N GLY A 94 6.74 10.81 34.45
CA GLY A 94 7.86 11.02 33.53
C GLY A 94 7.87 12.42 32.89
N ASP A 95 8.18 12.48 31.59
CA ASP A 95 8.30 13.74 30.88
C ASP A 95 6.97 14.49 30.75
N ALA A 96 5.86 13.77 30.66
CA ALA A 96 4.54 14.40 30.66
C ALA A 96 4.27 15.19 31.95
N ALA A 97 4.61 14.63 33.11
CA ALA A 97 4.52 15.34 34.41
C ALA A 97 5.47 16.55 34.46
N HIS A 98 6.69 16.40 33.93
CA HIS A 98 7.69 17.47 33.88
C HIS A 98 7.18 18.68 33.07
N PHE A 99 6.57 18.48 31.89
CA PHE A 99 6.05 19.56 31.07
C PHE A 99 4.69 20.09 31.60
N ALA A 100 3.85 19.21 32.15
CA ALA A 100 2.63 19.66 32.80
C ALA A 100 2.93 20.60 33.97
N ALA A 101 3.96 20.36 34.77
CA ALA A 101 4.36 21.24 35.88
C ALA A 101 4.77 22.64 35.40
N ARG A 102 5.22 22.79 34.16
CA ARG A 102 5.63 24.06 33.54
C ARG A 102 4.51 24.84 32.85
N TRP A 103 3.31 24.29 32.77
CA TRP A 103 2.14 25.01 32.28
C TRP A 103 1.59 25.97 33.35
N PRO A 104 1.64 27.30 33.09
CA PRO A 104 1.26 28.30 34.12
C PRO A 104 -0.25 28.58 34.18
N GLY A 105 -1.00 28.16 33.13
CA GLY A 105 -2.42 28.46 32.99
C GLY A 105 -3.33 27.46 33.70
N PRO A 106 -4.64 27.73 33.70
CA PRO A 106 -5.65 26.79 34.20
C PRO A 106 -5.68 25.52 33.32
N VAL A 107 -6.11 24.42 33.93
CA VAL A 107 -6.33 23.14 33.25
C VAL A 107 -7.81 22.79 33.41
N GLU A 108 -8.52 22.73 32.29
CA GLU A 108 -9.91 22.29 32.22
C GLU A 108 -10.01 20.76 32.22
N VAL A 109 -11.19 20.21 32.44
CA VAL A 109 -11.46 18.78 32.31
C VAL A 109 -11.88 18.49 30.88
N VAL A 110 -11.40 17.36 30.32
CA VAL A 110 -11.83 16.87 28.99
C VAL A 110 -13.25 16.31 29.10
N ASP A 111 -14.19 16.99 28.48
CA ASP A 111 -15.57 16.56 28.27
C ASP A 111 -16.11 17.16 26.96
N ALA A 112 -17.37 16.86 26.61
CA ALA A 112 -18.00 17.43 25.41
C ALA A 112 -18.13 18.98 25.50
N GLY A 113 -18.23 19.56 26.68
CA GLY A 113 -18.40 21.00 26.92
C GLY A 113 -17.10 21.80 26.73
N CYS A 114 -15.92 21.16 26.74
CA CYS A 114 -14.67 21.89 26.54
C CYS A 114 -14.49 22.34 25.06
N VAL A 115 -15.18 21.68 24.10
CA VAL A 115 -15.11 22.01 22.68
C VAL A 115 -15.98 23.22 22.35
N ARG A 116 -15.47 24.40 22.64
CA ARG A 116 -16.15 25.67 22.40
C ARG A 116 -15.14 26.81 22.21
N ASP A 117 -15.57 27.87 21.58
CA ASP A 117 -14.83 29.16 21.51
C ASP A 117 -13.36 29.01 21.10
N CYS A 118 -13.05 28.19 20.10
CA CYS A 118 -11.71 28.02 19.55
C CYS A 118 -11.71 28.00 18.02
N ASP A 119 -10.58 28.39 17.46
CA ASP A 119 -10.34 28.50 16.02
C ASP A 119 -9.54 27.28 15.51
N LEU A 120 -8.87 26.55 16.44
CA LEU A 120 -8.13 25.33 16.19
C LEU A 120 -8.18 24.41 17.41
N ILE A 121 -8.29 23.12 17.18
CA ILE A 121 -8.16 22.07 18.21
C ILE A 121 -6.85 21.31 17.98
N ILE A 122 -6.07 21.14 19.05
CA ILE A 122 -4.90 20.24 19.08
C ILE A 122 -5.32 18.96 19.79
N ASP A 123 -5.34 17.86 19.06
CA ASP A 123 -5.67 16.53 19.60
C ASP A 123 -4.40 15.83 20.07
N GLY A 124 -4.12 15.89 21.36
CA GLY A 124 -3.08 15.16 22.06
C GLY A 124 -3.63 14.18 23.12
N LEU A 125 -4.89 13.71 22.97
CA LEU A 125 -5.50 12.80 23.94
C LEU A 125 -4.81 11.43 23.93
N PHE A 126 -4.67 10.80 22.75
CA PHE A 126 -4.04 9.49 22.62
C PHE A 126 -3.19 9.44 21.35
N GLY A 127 -1.95 8.95 21.48
CA GLY A 127 -1.07 8.66 20.34
C GLY A 127 -1.18 7.20 19.87
N ALA A 128 -0.25 6.76 19.04
CA ALA A 128 -0.23 5.44 18.43
C ALA A 128 -0.21 4.25 19.41
N GLY A 129 0.13 4.47 20.68
CA GLY A 129 0.18 3.45 21.72
C GLY A 129 -1.17 3.08 22.38
N LEU A 130 -2.30 3.51 21.82
CA LEU A 130 -3.62 3.21 22.36
C LEU A 130 -3.91 1.70 22.26
N SER A 131 -4.16 1.04 23.40
CA SER A 131 -4.37 -0.42 23.48
C SER A 131 -5.78 -0.84 23.89
N ARG A 132 -6.69 0.12 24.07
CA ARG A 132 -8.07 -0.12 24.54
C ARG A 132 -9.07 0.76 23.81
N ALA A 133 -10.32 0.34 23.76
CA ALA A 133 -11.40 1.15 23.23
C ALA A 133 -11.57 2.46 24.03
N ILE A 134 -11.91 3.53 23.31
CA ILE A 134 -12.18 4.83 23.93
C ILE A 134 -13.63 4.89 24.36
N GLU A 135 -13.84 5.22 25.65
CA GLU A 135 -15.15 5.29 26.30
C GLU A 135 -15.28 6.57 27.17
N GLY A 136 -16.46 6.79 27.74
CA GLY A 136 -16.70 7.85 28.73
C GLY A 136 -16.50 9.27 28.18
N SER A 137 -15.88 10.14 28.99
CA SER A 137 -15.67 11.56 28.66
C SER A 137 -14.80 11.76 27.41
N ALA A 138 -13.81 10.90 27.19
CA ALA A 138 -12.98 10.96 25.99
C ALA A 138 -13.79 10.68 24.72
N ALA A 139 -14.67 9.67 24.74
CA ALA A 139 -15.56 9.37 23.61
C ALA A 139 -16.53 10.53 23.34
N ALA A 140 -17.10 11.13 24.40
CA ALA A 140 -17.97 12.29 24.29
C ALA A 140 -17.24 13.52 23.72
N ALA A 141 -16.01 13.77 24.14
CA ALA A 141 -15.17 14.84 23.60
C ALA A 141 -14.86 14.63 22.11
N ILE A 142 -14.48 13.40 21.70
CA ILE A 142 -14.22 13.07 20.28
C ILE A 142 -15.49 13.29 19.43
N ALA A 143 -16.66 12.90 19.93
CA ALA A 143 -17.93 13.16 19.23
C ALA A 143 -18.18 14.66 19.06
N ALA A 144 -17.95 15.47 20.10
CA ALA A 144 -18.07 16.92 20.05
C ALA A 144 -17.07 17.55 19.08
N ILE A 145 -15.80 17.12 19.09
CA ILE A 145 -14.77 17.55 18.14
C ILE A 145 -15.23 17.31 16.70
N ASN A 146 -15.65 16.10 16.38
CA ASN A 146 -16.09 15.74 15.03
C ASN A 146 -17.35 16.49 14.57
N ALA A 147 -18.22 16.88 15.51
CA ALA A 147 -19.43 17.64 15.23
C ALA A 147 -19.19 19.15 15.14
N SER A 148 -18.08 19.67 15.67
CA SER A 148 -17.83 21.12 15.81
C SER A 148 -17.54 21.82 14.47
N GLY A 149 -17.02 21.10 13.47
CA GLY A 149 -16.51 21.69 12.24
C GLY A 149 -15.23 22.52 12.38
N ILE A 150 -14.67 22.60 13.59
CA ILE A 150 -13.41 23.31 13.86
C ILE A 150 -12.24 22.49 13.30
N PRO A 151 -11.24 23.14 12.65
CA PRO A 151 -10.03 22.46 12.23
C PRO A 151 -9.32 21.73 13.38
N VAL A 152 -8.81 20.53 13.12
CA VAL A 152 -8.11 19.70 14.11
C VAL A 152 -6.71 19.37 13.61
N LEU A 153 -5.70 19.63 14.44
CA LEU A 153 -4.34 19.10 14.28
C LEU A 153 -4.14 17.96 15.28
N ALA A 154 -3.96 16.75 14.76
CA ALA A 154 -3.65 15.59 15.59
C ALA A 154 -2.13 15.46 15.84
N ILE A 155 -1.77 15.16 17.08
CA ILE A 155 -0.39 14.82 17.48
C ILE A 155 -0.19 13.32 17.30
N ASP A 156 0.84 12.93 16.57
CA ASP A 156 1.25 11.58 16.25
C ASP A 156 0.24 10.82 15.36
N VAL A 157 -0.92 10.45 15.88
CA VAL A 157 -2.08 9.91 15.15
C VAL A 157 -3.37 10.50 15.73
N PRO A 158 -4.45 10.61 14.95
CA PRO A 158 -5.75 11.00 15.49
C PRO A 158 -6.17 10.07 16.63
N SER A 159 -6.62 10.65 17.75
CA SER A 159 -7.03 9.88 18.92
C SER A 159 -8.12 8.88 18.58
N GLY A 160 -7.90 7.61 18.92
CA GLY A 160 -8.77 6.47 18.58
C GLY A 160 -8.34 5.66 17.38
N LEU A 161 -7.32 6.09 16.65
CA LEU A 161 -6.75 5.34 15.54
C LEU A 161 -5.61 4.43 16.02
N ASP A 162 -5.61 3.18 15.59
CA ASP A 162 -4.46 2.28 15.76
C ASP A 162 -3.36 2.65 14.75
N GLY A 163 -2.19 3.04 15.25
CA GLY A 163 -1.07 3.49 14.41
C GLY A 163 -0.46 2.39 13.55
N SER A 164 -0.59 1.11 13.91
CA SER A 164 -0.02 -0.01 13.17
C SER A 164 -0.93 -0.52 12.05
N THR A 165 -2.26 -0.46 12.27
CA THR A 165 -3.24 -1.06 11.35
C THR A 165 -4.10 -0.05 10.60
N GLY A 166 -4.18 1.19 11.11
CA GLY A 166 -5.10 2.20 10.61
C GLY A 166 -6.57 1.92 10.94
N ALA A 167 -6.82 0.94 11.81
CA ALA A 167 -8.16 0.59 12.24
C ALA A 167 -8.65 1.50 13.39
N PRO A 168 -9.95 1.81 13.46
CA PRO A 168 -10.53 2.53 14.57
C PRO A 168 -10.64 1.64 15.81
N SER A 169 -10.26 2.18 16.99
CA SER A 169 -10.44 1.55 18.29
C SER A 169 -11.60 2.23 19.05
N GLY A 170 -12.78 2.34 18.44
CA GLY A 170 -13.94 3.07 18.92
C GLY A 170 -14.12 4.41 18.19
N PRO A 171 -14.60 5.49 18.86
CA PRO A 171 -14.66 6.82 18.26
C PRO A 171 -13.26 7.32 17.90
N VAL A 172 -13.10 7.89 16.71
CA VAL A 172 -11.82 8.42 16.19
C VAL A 172 -11.98 9.88 15.83
N VAL A 173 -11.01 10.71 16.18
CA VAL A 173 -10.92 12.10 15.73
C VAL A 173 -10.70 12.14 14.22
N LYS A 174 -11.47 12.99 13.52
CA LYS A 174 -11.25 13.30 12.11
C LYS A 174 -10.33 14.52 12.03
N ALA A 175 -9.04 14.29 11.85
CA ALA A 175 -8.08 15.37 11.80
C ALA A 175 -8.11 16.11 10.46
N THR A 176 -7.97 17.43 10.50
CA THR A 176 -7.72 18.27 9.33
C THR A 176 -6.29 18.07 8.85
N ARG A 177 -5.37 17.84 9.78
CA ARG A 177 -3.95 17.57 9.56
C ARG A 177 -3.40 16.76 10.73
N THR A 178 -2.34 15.98 10.48
CA THR A 178 -1.61 15.25 11.52
C THR A 178 -0.12 15.63 11.45
N VAL A 179 0.52 15.80 12.60
CA VAL A 179 1.97 15.86 12.72
C VAL A 179 2.47 14.62 13.44
N THR A 180 3.43 13.93 12.84
CA THR A 180 4.03 12.71 13.40
C THR A 180 5.55 12.83 13.43
N PHE A 181 6.22 11.96 14.16
CA PHE A 181 7.62 12.14 14.52
C PHE A 181 8.49 11.01 14.01
N PHE A 182 9.72 11.33 13.58
CA PHE A 182 10.77 10.44 13.11
C PHE A 182 10.38 9.59 11.89
N ARG A 183 9.30 8.78 11.97
CA ARG A 183 8.76 7.97 10.85
C ARG A 183 7.25 7.91 10.91
N CYS A 184 6.63 7.87 9.74
CA CYS A 184 5.22 7.59 9.64
C CYS A 184 4.91 6.17 10.15
N LYS A 185 3.67 5.96 10.57
CA LYS A 185 3.15 4.64 10.95
C LYS A 185 2.35 4.05 9.79
N PRO A 186 2.20 2.72 9.69
CA PRO A 186 1.35 2.11 8.67
C PRO A 186 -0.08 2.68 8.67
N GLY A 187 -0.62 3.02 9.84
CA GLY A 187 -1.95 3.62 9.97
C GLY A 187 -2.15 4.98 9.29
N HIS A 188 -1.07 5.72 9.02
CA HIS A 188 -1.14 6.96 8.24
C HIS A 188 -1.43 6.73 6.75
N VAL A 189 -1.13 5.55 6.23
CA VAL A 189 -1.22 5.21 4.80
C VAL A 189 -2.26 4.13 4.50
N LEU A 190 -2.60 3.29 5.48
CA LEU A 190 -3.68 2.30 5.37
C LEU A 190 -5.05 2.96 5.56
N LEU A 191 -6.08 2.43 4.89
CA LEU A 191 -7.46 2.83 5.12
C LEU A 191 -8.08 2.03 6.29
N PRO A 192 -8.98 2.65 7.09
CA PRO A 192 -9.49 4.02 6.98
C PRO A 192 -8.58 5.11 7.56
N GLY A 193 -7.48 4.75 8.24
CA GLY A 193 -6.59 5.68 8.94
C GLY A 193 -6.14 6.86 8.08
N ARG A 194 -5.70 6.61 6.84
CA ARG A 194 -5.29 7.66 5.90
C ARG A 194 -6.36 8.75 5.69
N ALA A 195 -7.63 8.34 5.62
CA ALA A 195 -8.73 9.28 5.46
C ALA A 195 -9.05 10.08 6.73
N LEU A 196 -8.67 9.56 7.91
CA LEU A 196 -8.88 10.19 9.21
C LEU A 196 -7.73 11.11 9.62
N CYS A 197 -6.52 10.87 9.12
CA CYS A 197 -5.32 11.66 9.43
C CYS A 197 -5.26 13.01 8.72
N GLY A 198 -5.95 13.17 7.58
CA GLY A 198 -5.67 14.29 6.68
C GLY A 198 -4.23 14.27 6.17
N PRO A 199 -3.70 15.36 5.61
CA PRO A 199 -2.30 15.48 5.26
C PRO A 199 -1.40 15.28 6.48
N VAL A 200 -0.42 14.37 6.37
CA VAL A 200 0.53 14.05 7.45
C VAL A 200 1.83 14.82 7.24
N THR A 201 2.28 15.50 8.27
CA THR A 201 3.60 16.17 8.33
C THR A 201 4.53 15.32 9.20
N LEU A 202 5.65 14.87 8.64
CA LEU A 202 6.71 14.18 9.37
C LEU A 202 7.70 15.22 9.92
N ALA A 203 7.89 15.23 11.24
CA ALA A 203 8.83 16.13 11.90
C ALA A 203 10.05 15.36 12.44
N ASP A 204 11.22 15.95 12.26
CA ASP A 204 12.44 15.46 12.90
C ASP A 204 12.47 15.94 14.36
N ILE A 205 12.57 15.00 15.30
CA ILE A 205 12.70 15.28 16.73
C ILE A 205 14.10 14.93 17.28
N GLY A 206 15.03 14.57 16.40
CA GLY A 206 16.40 14.26 16.73
C GLY A 206 16.67 12.81 17.11
N ILE A 207 15.83 11.88 16.68
CA ILE A 207 16.12 10.44 16.76
C ILE A 207 17.14 10.11 15.65
N PRO A 208 18.31 9.53 15.99
CA PRO A 208 19.32 9.20 14.99
C PRO A 208 18.81 8.16 13.99
N PRO A 209 18.97 8.36 12.67
CA PRO A 209 18.55 7.36 11.66
C PRO A 209 19.21 5.99 11.82
N SER A 210 20.38 5.90 12.50
CA SER A 210 21.09 4.65 12.77
C SER A 210 20.25 3.63 13.57
N VAL A 211 19.27 4.07 14.36
CA VAL A 211 18.38 3.16 15.11
C VAL A 211 17.56 2.26 14.19
N LEU A 212 17.32 2.65 12.93
CA LEU A 212 16.58 1.84 11.96
C LEU A 212 17.28 0.52 11.64
N GLY A 213 18.62 0.50 11.68
CA GLY A 213 19.41 -0.72 11.48
C GLY A 213 19.16 -1.77 12.56
N GLU A 214 18.98 -1.33 13.82
CA GLU A 214 18.70 -2.22 14.95
C GLU A 214 17.23 -2.69 14.99
N ILE A 215 16.30 -1.82 14.55
CA ILE A 215 14.87 -2.15 14.45
C ILE A 215 14.61 -3.15 13.33
N ALA A 216 15.43 -3.15 12.28
CA ALA A 216 15.27 -3.97 11.08
C ALA A 216 13.86 -3.84 10.45
N CYS A 217 13.40 -2.59 10.28
CA CYS A 217 12.09 -2.27 9.72
C CYS A 217 11.86 -3.00 8.37
N ARG A 218 10.67 -3.58 8.21
CA ARG A 218 10.28 -4.31 6.99
C ARG A 218 9.00 -3.77 6.35
N THR A 219 8.53 -2.61 6.78
CA THR A 219 7.34 -1.95 6.22
C THR A 219 7.74 -0.61 5.63
N PHE A 220 7.31 -0.36 4.39
CA PHE A 220 7.72 0.83 3.65
C PHE A 220 6.50 1.51 3.00
N ALA A 221 6.54 2.83 2.88
CA ALA A 221 5.72 3.52 1.90
C ALA A 221 6.24 3.19 0.50
N ASN A 222 5.35 2.87 -0.43
CA ASN A 222 5.76 2.61 -1.80
C ASN A 222 6.13 3.91 -2.50
N ALA A 223 7.42 4.14 -2.64
CA ALA A 223 8.00 5.32 -3.30
C ALA A 223 9.21 4.91 -4.16
N PRO A 224 9.63 5.73 -5.13
CA PRO A 224 10.80 5.44 -5.98
C PRO A 224 12.07 5.07 -5.22
N ALA A 225 12.30 5.64 -4.05
CA ALA A 225 13.45 5.31 -3.21
C ALA A 225 13.54 3.83 -2.81
N LEU A 226 12.40 3.11 -2.76
CA LEU A 226 12.36 1.69 -2.40
C LEU A 226 12.94 0.77 -3.50
N TRP A 227 12.79 1.14 -4.77
CA TRP A 227 13.03 0.24 -5.89
C TRP A 227 13.84 0.85 -7.04
N ARG A 228 14.20 2.14 -6.95
CA ARG A 228 14.93 2.86 -8.02
C ARG A 228 16.24 2.20 -8.38
N ASP A 229 17.03 1.76 -7.41
CA ASP A 229 18.35 1.17 -7.63
C ASP A 229 18.27 -0.21 -8.34
N ALA A 230 17.13 -0.90 -8.21
CA ALA A 230 16.85 -2.15 -8.91
C ALA A 230 16.15 -1.95 -10.26
N PHE A 231 15.74 -0.71 -10.60
CA PHE A 231 14.99 -0.45 -11.83
C PHE A 231 15.88 -0.62 -13.06
N PRO A 232 15.45 -1.42 -14.06
CA PRO A 232 16.29 -1.72 -15.20
C PRO A 232 16.48 -0.52 -16.13
N VAL A 233 17.71 0.00 -16.17
CA VAL A 233 18.12 1.06 -17.11
C VAL A 233 18.89 0.43 -18.25
N PRO A 234 18.43 0.55 -19.53
CA PRO A 234 19.12 -0.02 -20.67
C PRO A 234 20.50 0.65 -20.86
N LYS A 235 21.54 -0.19 -21.04
CA LYS A 235 22.89 0.28 -21.38
C LYS A 235 22.98 0.59 -22.88
N PRO A 236 23.93 1.44 -23.33
CA PRO A 236 24.09 1.77 -24.76
C PRO A 236 24.26 0.55 -25.66
N GLU A 237 24.94 -0.49 -25.18
CA GLU A 237 25.18 -1.75 -25.89
C GLU A 237 24.03 -2.77 -25.78
N ALA A 238 22.95 -2.42 -25.07
CA ALA A 238 21.83 -3.33 -24.85
C ALA A 238 21.08 -3.63 -26.17
N HIS A 239 20.69 -4.88 -26.33
CA HIS A 239 19.85 -5.32 -27.44
C HIS A 239 18.56 -5.98 -26.92
N LYS A 240 17.57 -6.20 -27.80
CA LYS A 240 16.24 -6.69 -27.40
C LYS A 240 16.26 -7.96 -26.53
N TYR A 241 17.21 -8.85 -26.71
CA TYR A 241 17.31 -10.10 -25.93
C TYR A 241 17.84 -9.87 -24.51
N THR A 242 18.71 -8.86 -24.29
CA THR A 242 19.20 -8.52 -22.95
C THR A 242 18.15 -7.84 -22.09
N ARG A 243 17.11 -7.28 -22.72
CA ARG A 243 15.95 -6.68 -22.05
C ARG A 243 14.82 -7.69 -21.76
N GLY A 244 15.09 -8.98 -21.98
CA GLY A 244 14.20 -10.09 -21.69
C GLY A 244 13.02 -10.27 -22.65
N HIS A 245 12.28 -11.34 -22.42
CA HIS A 245 11.16 -11.75 -23.26
C HIS A 245 9.96 -12.18 -22.40
N ALA A 246 8.94 -11.34 -22.36
CA ALA A 246 7.70 -11.66 -21.69
C ALA A 246 6.75 -12.46 -22.60
N VAL A 247 6.09 -13.45 -22.03
CA VAL A 247 4.97 -14.17 -22.66
C VAL A 247 3.69 -13.85 -21.93
N VAL A 248 2.64 -13.50 -22.67
CA VAL A 248 1.29 -13.30 -22.11
C VAL A 248 0.38 -14.36 -22.70
N VAL A 249 -0.26 -15.14 -21.83
CA VAL A 249 -1.21 -16.19 -22.25
C VAL A 249 -2.57 -15.56 -22.49
N SER A 250 -3.09 -15.71 -23.72
CA SER A 250 -4.41 -15.22 -24.12
C SER A 250 -5.50 -16.24 -23.80
N GLY A 251 -6.67 -15.74 -23.48
CA GLY A 251 -7.91 -16.52 -23.42
C GLY A 251 -8.53 -16.77 -24.79
N PRO A 252 -9.79 -17.28 -24.82
CA PRO A 252 -10.55 -17.53 -26.03
C PRO A 252 -10.84 -16.24 -26.82
N ALA A 253 -11.42 -16.38 -28.02
CA ALA A 253 -11.57 -15.29 -28.98
C ALA A 253 -12.33 -14.07 -28.45
N GLU A 254 -13.35 -14.31 -27.62
CA GLU A 254 -14.21 -13.30 -27.00
C GLU A 254 -13.56 -12.52 -25.85
N SER A 255 -12.43 -13.00 -25.30
CA SER A 255 -11.74 -12.39 -24.14
C SER A 255 -10.26 -12.02 -24.40
N THR A 256 -9.87 -11.86 -25.65
CA THR A 256 -8.49 -11.52 -26.04
C THR A 256 -8.04 -10.13 -25.61
N GLY A 257 -8.96 -9.22 -25.27
CA GLY A 257 -8.68 -7.84 -24.90
C GLY A 257 -7.72 -7.71 -23.71
N ALA A 258 -7.98 -8.47 -22.64
CA ALA A 258 -7.17 -8.49 -21.43
C ALA A 258 -5.69 -8.85 -21.70
N ALA A 259 -5.45 -9.92 -22.49
CA ALA A 259 -4.10 -10.32 -22.85
C ALA A 259 -3.38 -9.26 -23.71
N ARG A 260 -4.10 -8.53 -24.57
CA ARG A 260 -3.53 -7.44 -25.38
C ARG A 260 -3.14 -6.23 -24.54
N LEU A 261 -3.98 -5.84 -23.57
CA LEU A 261 -3.67 -4.78 -22.59
C LEU A 261 -2.42 -5.14 -21.79
N SER A 262 -2.37 -6.35 -21.27
CA SER A 262 -1.22 -6.87 -20.52
C SER A 262 0.06 -6.89 -21.37
N ALA A 263 -0.02 -7.39 -22.61
CA ALA A 263 1.13 -7.46 -23.51
C ALA A 263 1.66 -6.07 -23.89
N ARG A 264 0.76 -5.10 -24.12
CA ARG A 264 1.13 -3.71 -24.37
C ARG A 264 1.78 -3.09 -23.14
N GLY A 265 1.23 -3.33 -21.94
CA GLY A 265 1.81 -2.94 -20.66
C GLY A 265 3.23 -3.46 -20.49
N ALA A 266 3.47 -4.76 -20.72
CA ALA A 266 4.79 -5.38 -20.62
C ALA A 266 5.80 -4.78 -21.61
N LEU A 267 5.38 -4.51 -22.85
CA LEU A 267 6.23 -3.90 -23.88
C LEU A 267 6.60 -2.47 -23.52
N ARG A 268 5.63 -1.65 -23.08
CA ARG A 268 5.85 -0.26 -22.66
C ARG A 268 6.70 -0.15 -21.40
N MET A 269 6.60 -1.14 -20.49
CA MET A 269 7.43 -1.20 -19.28
C MET A 269 8.90 -1.59 -19.59
N GLY A 270 9.21 -1.96 -20.83
CA GLY A 270 10.58 -2.11 -21.27
C GLY A 270 11.04 -3.53 -21.60
N ALA A 271 10.17 -4.53 -21.53
CA ALA A 271 10.50 -5.87 -22.07
C ALA A 271 11.00 -5.75 -23.51
N GLY A 272 12.16 -6.34 -23.80
CA GLY A 272 12.75 -6.25 -25.14
C GLY A 272 11.96 -7.00 -26.22
N LEU A 273 11.25 -8.05 -25.80
CA LEU A 273 10.36 -8.87 -26.63
C LEU A 273 9.11 -9.22 -25.84
N VAL A 274 7.96 -9.20 -26.51
CA VAL A 274 6.69 -9.71 -25.94
C VAL A 274 6.04 -10.65 -26.94
N THR A 275 5.57 -11.81 -26.46
CA THR A 275 4.80 -12.78 -27.24
C THR A 275 3.46 -13.03 -26.60
N VAL A 276 2.37 -12.91 -27.33
CA VAL A 276 1.08 -13.45 -26.93
C VAL A 276 1.04 -14.92 -27.33
N ALA A 277 0.93 -15.83 -26.35
CA ALA A 277 0.58 -17.22 -26.56
C ALA A 277 -0.94 -17.30 -26.72
N SER A 278 -1.42 -17.69 -27.90
CA SER A 278 -2.83 -17.64 -28.26
C SER A 278 -3.39 -19.03 -28.50
N PRO A 279 -4.55 -19.38 -27.91
CA PRO A 279 -5.33 -20.53 -28.39
C PRO A 279 -5.56 -20.42 -29.91
N ARG A 280 -5.52 -21.55 -30.64
CA ARG A 280 -5.68 -21.52 -32.12
C ARG A 280 -6.96 -20.81 -32.55
N ALA A 281 -8.06 -21.02 -31.86
CA ALA A 281 -9.34 -20.35 -32.17
C ALA A 281 -9.28 -18.82 -32.00
N ALA A 282 -8.48 -18.32 -31.07
CA ALA A 282 -8.31 -16.88 -30.81
C ALA A 282 -7.19 -16.25 -31.67
N PHE A 283 -6.39 -17.06 -32.40
CA PHE A 283 -5.24 -16.59 -33.17
C PHE A 283 -5.59 -15.52 -34.21
N PRO A 284 -6.64 -15.68 -35.05
CA PRO A 284 -7.00 -14.66 -36.03
C PRO A 284 -7.38 -13.31 -35.40
N VAL A 285 -8.11 -13.38 -34.26
CA VAL A 285 -8.52 -12.17 -33.53
C VAL A 285 -7.29 -11.44 -32.98
N ASN A 286 -6.38 -12.15 -32.32
CA ASN A 286 -5.15 -11.55 -31.83
C ASN A 286 -4.26 -11.01 -32.96
N ALA A 287 -4.16 -11.73 -34.08
CA ALA A 287 -3.35 -11.32 -35.24
C ALA A 287 -3.83 -10.00 -35.86
N ALA A 288 -5.14 -9.77 -35.88
CA ALA A 288 -5.72 -8.54 -36.41
C ALA A 288 -5.36 -7.29 -35.61
N HIS A 289 -5.00 -7.42 -34.33
CA HIS A 289 -4.78 -6.31 -33.41
C HIS A 289 -3.32 -6.13 -32.95
N LEU A 290 -2.43 -7.07 -33.26
CA LEU A 290 -1.03 -7.03 -32.81
C LEU A 290 -0.11 -6.62 -33.97
N THR A 291 0.92 -5.81 -33.66
CA THR A 291 1.95 -5.36 -34.61
C THR A 291 3.34 -5.73 -34.13
N ALA A 292 3.93 -5.00 -33.19
CA ALA A 292 5.27 -5.28 -32.64
C ALA A 292 5.28 -6.45 -31.64
N ILE A 293 4.13 -6.83 -31.09
CA ILE A 293 3.97 -7.96 -30.19
C ILE A 293 3.85 -9.23 -31.03
N MET A 294 4.73 -10.20 -30.77
CA MET A 294 4.74 -11.48 -31.49
C MET A 294 3.55 -12.35 -31.08
N LEU A 295 3.14 -13.24 -31.96
CA LEU A 295 2.01 -14.15 -31.73
C LEU A 295 2.45 -15.61 -31.96
N LYS A 296 2.11 -16.49 -31.02
CA LYS A 296 2.38 -17.94 -31.12
C LYS A 296 1.12 -18.74 -30.81
N PRO A 297 0.64 -19.58 -31.72
CA PRO A 297 -0.51 -20.45 -31.44
C PRO A 297 -0.12 -21.62 -30.56
N PHE A 298 -1.07 -22.11 -29.77
CA PHE A 298 -0.95 -23.36 -29.02
C PHE A 298 -2.30 -24.07 -28.88
N ASP A 299 -2.25 -25.36 -28.60
CA ASP A 299 -3.43 -26.19 -28.32
C ASP A 299 -3.60 -26.27 -26.80
N VAL A 300 -4.77 -25.83 -26.30
CA VAL A 300 -5.09 -25.76 -24.89
C VAL A 300 -5.37 -27.15 -24.33
N PRO A 301 -4.87 -27.49 -23.12
CA PRO A 301 -3.94 -26.72 -22.27
C PRO A 301 -2.46 -27.06 -22.52
N ASP A 302 -2.16 -28.28 -22.99
CA ASP A 302 -0.79 -28.86 -22.92
C ASP A 302 0.16 -28.28 -23.95
N GLY A 303 -0.33 -27.78 -25.08
CA GLY A 303 0.47 -27.12 -26.12
C GLY A 303 1.23 -25.89 -25.64
N LEU A 304 0.82 -25.30 -24.51
CA LEU A 304 1.53 -24.16 -23.89
C LEU A 304 2.97 -24.52 -23.52
N ALA A 305 3.24 -25.79 -23.12
CA ALA A 305 4.59 -26.27 -22.83
C ALA A 305 5.56 -26.06 -23.98
N GLY A 306 5.12 -26.33 -25.23
CA GLY A 306 5.92 -26.10 -26.44
C GLY A 306 6.25 -24.63 -26.68
N VAL A 307 5.30 -23.72 -26.34
CA VAL A 307 5.57 -22.28 -26.39
C VAL A 307 6.62 -21.90 -25.36
N LEU A 308 6.56 -22.44 -24.15
CA LEU A 308 7.44 -22.08 -23.01
C LEU A 308 8.79 -22.84 -23.02
N ALA A 309 9.01 -23.77 -23.93
CA ALA A 309 10.26 -24.52 -24.04
C ALA A 309 11.49 -23.64 -24.39
N ASP A 310 11.29 -22.51 -25.05
CA ASP A 310 12.35 -21.54 -25.34
C ASP A 310 12.75 -20.77 -24.09
N LYS A 311 13.90 -21.10 -23.51
CA LYS A 311 14.43 -20.53 -22.26
C LYS A 311 14.67 -19.01 -22.30
N ARG A 312 14.67 -18.39 -23.48
CA ARG A 312 14.75 -16.94 -23.64
C ARG A 312 13.46 -16.25 -23.16
N ARG A 313 12.34 -16.98 -23.10
CA ARG A 313 11.06 -16.54 -22.55
C ARG A 313 11.11 -16.64 -21.05
N ASN A 314 11.61 -15.59 -20.42
CA ASN A 314 12.03 -15.59 -19.02
C ASN A 314 11.00 -14.96 -18.06
N ALA A 315 9.89 -14.42 -18.56
CA ALA A 315 8.73 -14.01 -17.76
C ALA A 315 7.42 -14.44 -18.43
N VAL A 316 6.45 -14.90 -17.66
CA VAL A 316 5.13 -15.35 -18.14
C VAL A 316 4.04 -14.73 -17.31
N LEU A 317 3.07 -14.09 -17.97
CA LEU A 317 1.81 -13.66 -17.37
C LEU A 317 0.67 -14.55 -17.86
N ILE A 318 -0.10 -15.08 -16.93
CA ILE A 318 -1.27 -15.91 -17.21
C ILE A 318 -2.43 -15.54 -16.29
N GLY A 319 -3.63 -15.61 -16.84
CA GLY A 319 -4.89 -15.48 -16.12
C GLY A 319 -5.85 -14.47 -16.72
N PRO A 320 -5.45 -13.25 -17.09
CA PRO A 320 -6.37 -12.28 -17.67
C PRO A 320 -7.15 -12.86 -18.87
N GLY A 321 -8.47 -13.03 -18.67
CA GLY A 321 -9.38 -13.55 -19.69
C GLY A 321 -9.17 -15.01 -20.11
N CYS A 322 -8.39 -15.82 -19.36
CA CYS A 322 -8.13 -17.22 -19.70
C CYS A 322 -9.34 -18.15 -19.50
N GLY A 323 -10.35 -17.70 -18.73
CA GLY A 323 -11.44 -18.55 -18.27
C GLY A 323 -11.06 -19.38 -17.03
N ARG A 324 -12.02 -19.55 -16.11
CA ARG A 324 -11.84 -20.32 -14.88
C ARG A 324 -11.95 -21.82 -15.15
N GLY A 325 -11.20 -22.63 -14.41
CA GLY A 325 -11.37 -24.08 -14.39
C GLY A 325 -10.11 -24.89 -14.68
N PRO A 326 -10.28 -26.21 -14.92
CA PRO A 326 -9.17 -27.18 -15.00
C PRO A 326 -8.15 -26.90 -16.10
N ALA A 327 -8.58 -26.38 -17.24
CA ALA A 327 -7.68 -26.04 -18.34
C ALA A 327 -6.71 -24.92 -17.93
N THR A 328 -7.22 -23.87 -17.27
CA THR A 328 -6.41 -22.76 -16.76
C THR A 328 -5.52 -23.22 -15.61
N SER A 329 -6.02 -24.02 -14.65
CA SER A 329 -5.17 -24.61 -13.60
C SER A 329 -4.03 -25.43 -14.19
N ARG A 330 -4.28 -26.23 -15.23
CA ARG A 330 -3.25 -27.00 -15.92
C ARG A 330 -2.22 -26.11 -16.62
N MET A 331 -2.65 -25.05 -17.29
CA MET A 331 -1.75 -24.07 -17.91
C MET A 331 -0.89 -23.34 -16.87
N VAL A 332 -1.45 -22.99 -15.69
CA VAL A 332 -0.69 -22.40 -14.57
C VAL A 332 0.42 -23.35 -14.11
N GLU A 333 0.12 -24.65 -13.93
CA GLU A 333 1.13 -25.64 -13.54
C GLU A 333 2.24 -25.81 -14.59
N ILE A 334 1.88 -25.79 -15.87
CA ILE A 334 2.86 -25.81 -16.97
C ILE A 334 3.74 -24.56 -16.89
N THR A 335 3.14 -23.40 -16.65
CA THR A 335 3.84 -22.12 -16.53
C THR A 335 4.82 -22.14 -15.36
N LEU A 336 4.39 -22.59 -14.18
CA LEU A 336 5.25 -22.69 -12.99
C LEU A 336 6.45 -23.63 -13.20
N ARG A 337 6.32 -24.64 -14.07
CA ARG A 337 7.41 -25.57 -14.42
C ARG A 337 8.34 -25.07 -15.53
N SER A 338 8.00 -23.99 -16.22
CA SER A 338 8.76 -23.51 -17.39
C SER A 338 10.14 -22.95 -17.08
N GLY A 339 10.37 -22.59 -15.82
CA GLY A 339 11.59 -21.94 -15.40
C GLY A 339 11.62 -20.43 -15.67
N ALA A 340 10.52 -19.81 -16.05
CA ALA A 340 10.35 -18.36 -16.16
C ALA A 340 9.86 -17.76 -14.83
N SER A 341 10.06 -16.45 -14.62
CA SER A 341 9.34 -15.67 -13.62
C SER A 341 7.85 -15.65 -13.97
N VAL A 342 6.95 -15.73 -13.00
CA VAL A 342 5.52 -15.91 -13.28
C VAL A 342 4.69 -14.82 -12.62
N VAL A 343 3.74 -14.26 -13.37
CA VAL A 343 2.67 -13.41 -12.85
C VAL A 343 1.35 -14.16 -13.00
N LEU A 344 0.63 -14.33 -11.88
CA LEU A 344 -0.70 -14.93 -11.83
C LEU A 344 -1.71 -13.85 -11.48
N ASP A 345 -2.71 -13.65 -12.34
CA ASP A 345 -3.78 -12.67 -12.14
C ASP A 345 -5.14 -13.29 -12.49
N ALA A 346 -6.22 -12.71 -12.05
CA ALA A 346 -7.60 -13.01 -12.45
C ALA A 346 -7.92 -14.53 -12.45
N ASP A 347 -8.24 -15.09 -13.62
CA ASP A 347 -8.67 -16.50 -13.77
C ASP A 347 -7.59 -17.52 -13.36
N ALA A 348 -6.31 -17.16 -13.40
CA ALA A 348 -5.24 -18.02 -12.90
C ALA A 348 -5.32 -18.18 -11.37
N ILE A 349 -5.73 -17.14 -10.66
CA ILE A 349 -5.93 -17.17 -9.21
C ILE A 349 -7.22 -17.93 -8.88
N THR A 350 -8.32 -17.53 -9.50
CA THR A 350 -9.65 -18.06 -9.19
C THR A 350 -9.87 -19.51 -9.66
N SER A 351 -9.01 -20.05 -10.53
CA SER A 351 -9.03 -21.48 -10.88
C SER A 351 -8.52 -22.39 -9.75
N PHE A 352 -8.03 -21.85 -8.64
CA PHE A 352 -7.56 -22.57 -7.44
C PHE A 352 -8.36 -22.22 -6.18
N GLU A 353 -9.62 -21.85 -6.31
CA GLU A 353 -10.49 -21.46 -5.19
C GLU A 353 -10.58 -22.54 -4.09
N ALA A 354 -10.72 -22.09 -2.83
CA ALA A 354 -11.01 -22.97 -1.70
C ALA A 354 -12.42 -23.59 -1.83
N LYS A 355 -12.53 -24.89 -1.56
CA LYS A 355 -13.79 -25.65 -1.73
C LYS A 355 -14.97 -25.14 -0.90
N GLU A 356 -14.73 -24.52 0.25
CA GLU A 356 -15.78 -24.02 1.15
C GLU A 356 -16.56 -22.83 0.56
N LEU A 357 -15.98 -22.08 -0.38
CA LEU A 357 -16.65 -20.94 -1.03
C LEU A 357 -17.48 -21.32 -2.26
N GLN A 358 -17.34 -22.56 -2.77
CA GLN A 358 -18.18 -23.05 -3.86
C GLN A 358 -19.61 -23.36 -3.41
N ALA A 359 -19.80 -23.78 -2.16
CA ALA A 359 -21.12 -24.12 -1.62
C ALA A 359 -22.05 -22.90 -1.48
N ASP A 360 -21.48 -21.70 -1.18
CA ASP A 360 -22.27 -20.47 -1.05
C ASP A 360 -22.58 -19.79 -2.40
N ALA A 361 -21.80 -20.06 -3.43
CA ALA A 361 -22.02 -19.52 -4.78
C ALA A 361 -23.16 -20.26 -5.53
N ASP A 362 -23.38 -21.55 -5.23
CA ASP A 362 -24.46 -22.36 -5.78
C ASP A 362 -25.81 -22.11 -5.07
N ALA A 363 -25.83 -21.39 -3.95
CA ALA A 363 -26.99 -21.12 -3.12
C ALA A 363 -27.71 -19.80 -3.42
N GLY A 364 -27.59 -19.26 -4.63
CA GLY A 364 -28.59 -18.32 -5.15
C GLY A 364 -28.28 -16.85 -5.15
N ALA A 365 -27.76 -16.34 -6.26
CA ALA A 365 -28.14 -15.04 -6.81
C ALA A 365 -28.35 -15.19 -8.33
N PRO A 366 -29.43 -14.66 -8.93
CA PRO A 366 -29.64 -14.77 -10.37
C PRO A 366 -28.59 -13.96 -11.13
N SER A 367 -27.83 -14.63 -11.98
CA SER A 367 -26.94 -13.98 -12.94
C SER A 367 -27.77 -13.25 -14.00
N PRO A 368 -27.54 -11.97 -14.29
CA PRO A 368 -28.35 -11.21 -15.24
C PRO A 368 -28.01 -11.47 -16.71
N ILE A 369 -27.18 -12.44 -17.06
CA ILE A 369 -26.93 -12.81 -18.45
C ILE A 369 -26.88 -14.34 -18.55
N GLY A 370 -27.83 -14.89 -19.33
CA GLY A 370 -28.02 -16.33 -19.51
C GLY A 370 -26.79 -17.01 -20.10
N PHE A 371 -26.09 -17.80 -19.29
CA PHE A 371 -25.19 -18.84 -19.72
C PHE A 371 -25.87 -20.21 -19.54
N LEU A 372 -25.94 -20.97 -20.60
CA LEU A 372 -26.46 -22.35 -20.58
C LEU A 372 -25.62 -23.21 -19.61
N PRO A 373 -26.25 -24.06 -18.79
CA PRO A 373 -25.55 -25.00 -17.94
C PRO A 373 -25.00 -26.15 -18.80
N GLY A 374 -23.69 -26.09 -19.06
CA GLY A 374 -22.95 -27.13 -19.78
C GLY A 374 -21.87 -27.73 -18.91
N ALA A 375 -22.10 -28.96 -18.47
CA ALA A 375 -21.13 -29.98 -18.07
C ALA A 375 -20.36 -29.85 -16.75
N ALA A 376 -20.69 -30.80 -15.87
CA ALA A 376 -19.83 -31.51 -14.91
C ALA A 376 -18.88 -30.65 -14.03
N THR A 377 -19.20 -30.65 -12.75
CA THR A 377 -18.36 -30.32 -11.60
C THR A 377 -16.95 -30.91 -11.70
N ALA A 378 -16.06 -30.22 -12.41
CA ALA A 378 -14.64 -30.50 -12.32
C ALA A 378 -14.14 -29.92 -10.99
N THR A 379 -13.67 -30.78 -10.09
CA THR A 379 -13.06 -30.41 -8.82
C THR A 379 -11.98 -29.35 -9.05
N SER A 380 -12.18 -28.15 -8.50
CA SER A 380 -11.18 -27.08 -8.50
C SER A 380 -9.88 -27.64 -7.88
N ALA A 381 -8.75 -27.28 -8.45
CA ALA A 381 -7.45 -27.54 -7.83
C ALA A 381 -7.34 -26.57 -6.63
N GLY A 382 -7.40 -27.08 -5.39
CA GLY A 382 -7.37 -26.25 -4.20
C GLY A 382 -6.11 -25.37 -4.04
N PRO A 383 -6.15 -24.36 -3.16
CA PRO A 383 -5.04 -23.43 -2.91
C PRO A 383 -3.72 -24.13 -2.58
N GLU A 384 -3.78 -25.22 -1.82
CA GLU A 384 -2.60 -25.98 -1.39
C GLU A 384 -1.80 -26.52 -2.58
N ARG A 385 -2.48 -26.92 -3.66
CA ARG A 385 -1.84 -27.41 -4.88
C ARG A 385 -1.08 -26.28 -5.60
N LEU A 386 -1.67 -25.08 -5.64
CA LEU A 386 -1.00 -23.90 -6.19
C LEU A 386 0.22 -23.52 -5.35
N PHE A 387 0.08 -23.44 -4.03
CA PHE A 387 1.17 -23.05 -3.13
C PHE A 387 2.31 -24.06 -3.15
N ALA A 388 2.00 -25.36 -3.20
CA ALA A 388 3.01 -26.41 -3.36
C ALA A 388 3.77 -26.26 -4.68
N ALA A 389 3.07 -25.98 -5.79
CA ALA A 389 3.68 -25.79 -7.09
C ALA A 389 4.57 -24.51 -7.13
N ILE A 390 4.16 -23.43 -6.46
CA ILE A 390 4.96 -22.21 -6.33
C ILE A 390 6.23 -22.50 -5.53
N LYS A 391 6.11 -23.14 -4.36
CA LYS A 391 7.24 -23.44 -3.46
C LYS A 391 8.22 -24.45 -4.05
N ALA A 392 7.75 -25.36 -4.90
CA ALA A 392 8.61 -26.31 -5.62
C ALA A 392 9.49 -25.64 -6.69
N ASN A 393 9.13 -24.44 -7.13
CA ASN A 393 9.83 -23.69 -8.17
C ASN A 393 10.89 -22.74 -7.55
N THR A 394 11.83 -23.31 -6.80
CA THR A 394 12.90 -22.55 -6.14
C THR A 394 13.78 -21.80 -7.14
N GLY A 395 14.05 -20.53 -6.84
CA GLY A 395 14.92 -19.66 -7.65
C GLY A 395 14.19 -18.89 -8.77
N ARG A 396 12.87 -19.02 -8.91
CA ARG A 396 12.06 -18.27 -9.87
C ARG A 396 10.98 -17.48 -9.14
N PRO A 397 10.92 -16.15 -9.29
CA PRO A 397 9.91 -15.37 -8.59
C PRO A 397 8.51 -15.62 -9.18
N VAL A 398 7.54 -15.70 -8.28
CA VAL A 398 6.12 -15.71 -8.61
C VAL A 398 5.46 -14.50 -7.95
N VAL A 399 4.64 -13.78 -8.71
CA VAL A 399 3.85 -12.65 -8.24
C VAL A 399 2.37 -12.96 -8.45
N LEU A 400 1.57 -12.83 -7.41
CA LEU A 400 0.10 -12.89 -7.48
C LEU A 400 -0.46 -11.49 -7.33
N THR A 401 -1.47 -11.15 -8.15
CA THR A 401 -2.04 -9.80 -8.18
C THR A 401 -3.54 -9.78 -7.87
N PRO A 402 -4.00 -10.39 -6.76
CA PRO A 402 -5.42 -10.47 -6.45
C PRO A 402 -6.02 -9.10 -6.08
N HIS A 403 -7.25 -8.83 -6.54
CA HIS A 403 -8.14 -7.89 -5.87
C HIS A 403 -8.82 -8.57 -4.67
N GLU A 404 -9.55 -7.84 -3.84
CA GLU A 404 -10.16 -8.36 -2.61
C GLU A 404 -11.01 -9.62 -2.84
N GLY A 405 -11.81 -9.65 -3.91
CA GLY A 405 -12.64 -10.81 -4.22
C GLY A 405 -11.84 -12.06 -4.61
N GLU A 406 -10.79 -11.91 -5.40
CA GLU A 406 -9.87 -13.00 -5.78
C GLU A 406 -9.06 -13.47 -4.57
N PHE A 407 -8.61 -12.52 -3.74
CA PHE A 407 -7.89 -12.81 -2.51
C PHE A 407 -8.71 -13.70 -1.59
N ARG A 408 -9.96 -13.30 -1.32
CA ARG A 408 -10.87 -14.06 -0.45
C ARG A 408 -11.14 -15.47 -0.98
N ARG A 409 -11.25 -15.63 -2.30
CA ARG A 409 -11.45 -16.95 -2.93
C ARG A 409 -10.25 -17.87 -2.78
N LEU A 410 -9.02 -17.32 -2.86
CA LEU A 410 -7.80 -18.13 -2.77
C LEU A 410 -7.35 -18.37 -1.32
N PHE A 411 -7.42 -17.35 -0.45
CA PHE A 411 -6.88 -17.37 0.91
C PHE A 411 -7.94 -17.45 2.01
N GLY A 412 -9.23 -17.38 1.65
CA GLY A 412 -10.32 -17.31 2.62
C GLY A 412 -10.50 -15.91 3.24
N ALA A 413 -11.36 -15.83 4.25
CA ALA A 413 -11.60 -14.59 5.00
C ALA A 413 -10.55 -14.42 6.10
N LEU A 414 -9.39 -13.88 5.75
CA LEU A 414 -8.34 -13.58 6.73
C LEU A 414 -8.66 -12.29 7.50
N PRO A 415 -8.54 -12.29 8.83
CA PRO A 415 -8.67 -11.08 9.64
C PRO A 415 -7.46 -10.16 9.49
N GLY A 416 -7.61 -8.90 9.94
CA GLY A 416 -6.54 -7.91 9.97
C GLY A 416 -6.59 -6.88 8.84
N SER A 417 -5.62 -5.96 8.87
CA SER A 417 -5.41 -4.91 7.87
C SER A 417 -4.98 -5.50 6.52
N HIS A 418 -5.05 -4.70 5.45
CA HIS A 418 -4.51 -5.07 4.13
C HIS A 418 -3.05 -5.52 4.22
N LEU A 419 -2.24 -4.84 5.03
CA LEU A 419 -0.83 -5.18 5.24
C LEU A 419 -0.64 -6.57 5.85
N GLU A 420 -1.36 -6.86 6.95
CA GLU A 420 -1.26 -8.15 7.66
C GLU A 420 -1.72 -9.30 6.77
N ARG A 421 -2.83 -9.12 6.06
CA ARG A 421 -3.37 -10.12 5.14
C ARG A 421 -2.44 -10.39 3.96
N ALA A 422 -1.87 -9.33 3.36
CA ALA A 422 -0.90 -9.49 2.27
C ALA A 422 0.36 -10.24 2.73
N ARG A 423 0.90 -9.95 3.92
CA ARG A 423 2.03 -10.66 4.52
C ARG A 423 1.71 -12.13 4.79
N HIS A 424 0.55 -12.40 5.38
CA HIS A 424 0.10 -13.78 5.62
C HIS A 424 0.04 -14.57 4.30
N ALA A 425 -0.57 -13.99 3.29
CA ALA A 425 -0.69 -14.62 1.97
C ALA A 425 0.68 -14.86 1.30
N ALA A 426 1.63 -13.91 1.42
CA ALA A 426 2.97 -14.07 0.89
C ALA A 426 3.73 -15.21 1.58
N ALA A 427 3.67 -15.27 2.90
CA ALA A 427 4.28 -16.36 3.69
C ALA A 427 3.65 -17.73 3.37
N ALA A 428 2.31 -17.78 3.27
CA ALA A 428 1.58 -19.01 2.98
C ALA A 428 1.85 -19.53 1.57
N SER A 429 1.85 -18.67 0.56
CA SER A 429 2.02 -19.08 -0.84
C SER A 429 3.49 -19.22 -1.27
N GLY A 430 4.41 -18.49 -0.66
CA GLY A 430 5.79 -18.36 -1.13
C GLY A 430 5.95 -17.41 -2.32
N ALA A 431 4.92 -16.65 -2.66
CA ALA A 431 4.91 -15.66 -3.75
C ALA A 431 4.92 -14.23 -3.22
N VAL A 432 5.35 -13.28 -4.04
CA VAL A 432 5.07 -11.87 -3.81
C VAL A 432 3.59 -11.62 -4.09
N ILE A 433 2.92 -10.92 -3.19
CA ILE A 433 1.48 -10.60 -3.28
C ILE A 433 1.31 -9.11 -3.54
N ILE A 434 0.54 -8.77 -4.57
CA ILE A 434 -0.03 -7.43 -4.76
C ILE A 434 -1.51 -7.52 -4.39
N LEU A 435 -1.86 -7.21 -3.15
CA LEU A 435 -3.26 -7.11 -2.74
C LEU A 435 -3.81 -5.77 -3.20
N LYS A 436 -4.58 -5.80 -4.30
CA LYS A 436 -5.13 -4.61 -4.96
C LYS A 436 -6.23 -3.97 -4.12
N GLY A 437 -6.16 -2.66 -3.93
CA GLY A 437 -7.14 -1.85 -3.20
C GLY A 437 -6.76 -0.36 -3.26
N PRO A 438 -7.55 0.52 -2.62
CA PRO A 438 -7.22 1.94 -2.53
C PRO A 438 -5.91 2.21 -1.77
N ASP A 439 -5.51 1.29 -0.91
CA ASP A 439 -4.27 1.18 -0.16
C ASP A 439 -3.52 -0.10 -0.55
N THR A 440 -3.29 -0.31 -1.84
CA THR A 440 -2.64 -1.51 -2.38
C THR A 440 -1.39 -1.85 -1.59
N CYS A 441 -1.32 -3.10 -1.09
CA CYS A 441 -0.18 -3.63 -0.36
C CYS A 441 0.60 -4.63 -1.21
N VAL A 442 1.91 -4.43 -1.30
CA VAL A 442 2.85 -5.39 -1.88
C VAL A 442 3.59 -6.08 -0.74
N ALA A 443 3.53 -7.41 -0.65
CA ALA A 443 4.21 -8.17 0.39
C ALA A 443 5.06 -9.30 -0.20
N ALA A 444 6.24 -9.52 0.36
CA ALA A 444 7.16 -10.58 -0.02
C ALA A 444 7.22 -11.70 1.03
N PRO A 445 7.59 -12.94 0.65
CA PRO A 445 7.71 -14.06 1.59
C PRO A 445 8.76 -13.85 2.69
N ASP A 446 9.73 -12.95 2.47
CA ASP A 446 10.74 -12.58 3.47
C ASP A 446 10.24 -11.61 4.54
N GLY A 447 8.96 -11.19 4.46
CA GLY A 447 8.29 -10.30 5.40
C GLY A 447 8.36 -8.81 5.06
N ARG A 448 9.12 -8.40 4.01
CA ARG A 448 9.08 -7.03 3.51
C ARG A 448 7.70 -6.72 2.94
N ALA A 449 7.23 -5.48 3.16
CA ALA A 449 5.99 -5.02 2.56
C ALA A 449 6.05 -3.53 2.23
N ALA A 450 5.33 -3.12 1.18
CA ALA A 450 5.17 -1.73 0.78
C ALA A 450 3.68 -1.39 0.65
N ILE A 451 3.29 -0.21 1.14
CA ILE A 451 1.92 0.30 1.06
C ILE A 451 1.89 1.46 0.06
N ASN A 452 1.01 1.38 -0.91
CA ASN A 452 0.91 2.37 -1.99
C ASN A 452 -0.21 3.38 -1.74
N GLU A 453 0.10 4.67 -1.81
CA GLU A 453 -0.88 5.75 -1.55
C GLU A 453 -1.17 6.63 -2.77
N ASN A 454 -0.42 6.49 -3.89
CA ASN A 454 -0.50 7.40 -5.03
C ASN A 454 -1.59 7.06 -6.06
N ALA A 455 -2.37 5.99 -5.81
CA ALA A 455 -3.40 5.56 -6.74
C ALA A 455 -4.67 6.43 -6.66
N PRO A 456 -5.01 7.19 -7.72
CA PRO A 456 -6.24 7.97 -7.73
C PRO A 456 -7.47 7.07 -8.01
N PRO A 457 -8.69 7.50 -7.63
CA PRO A 457 -9.90 6.71 -7.82
C PRO A 457 -10.22 6.41 -9.30
N TRP A 458 -9.65 7.14 -10.24
CA TRP A 458 -9.79 6.92 -11.69
C TRP A 458 -9.29 5.55 -12.15
N LEU A 459 -8.43 4.88 -11.37
CA LEU A 459 -7.99 3.50 -11.62
C LEU A 459 -9.10 2.43 -11.48
N ALA A 460 -10.23 2.78 -10.91
CA ALA A 460 -11.40 1.90 -10.83
C ALA A 460 -12.11 1.78 -12.19
N THR A 461 -11.37 1.37 -13.23
CA THR A 461 -11.86 1.11 -14.58
C THR A 461 -11.48 -0.29 -15.05
N ALA A 462 -12.29 -0.87 -15.95
CA ALA A 462 -12.03 -2.20 -16.50
C ALA A 462 -10.69 -2.26 -17.25
N GLY A 463 -9.95 -3.34 -17.09
CA GLY A 463 -8.67 -3.55 -17.77
C GLY A 463 -7.46 -2.93 -17.09
N SER A 464 -7.63 -2.04 -16.09
CA SER A 464 -6.50 -1.42 -15.38
C SER A 464 -5.62 -2.46 -14.67
N GLY A 465 -6.22 -3.51 -14.09
CA GLY A 465 -5.52 -4.65 -13.49
C GLY A 465 -4.69 -5.44 -14.50
N ASP A 466 -5.22 -5.64 -15.71
CA ASP A 466 -4.52 -6.34 -16.79
C ASP A 466 -3.23 -5.59 -17.18
N VAL A 467 -3.30 -4.26 -17.23
CA VAL A 467 -2.13 -3.39 -17.51
C VAL A 467 -1.12 -3.49 -16.37
N LEU A 468 -1.57 -3.45 -15.11
CA LEU A 468 -0.68 -3.62 -13.94
C LEU A 468 0.06 -4.95 -13.98
N ALA A 469 -0.64 -6.06 -14.25
CA ALA A 469 -0.03 -7.37 -14.38
C ALA A 469 0.98 -7.40 -15.54
N GLY A 470 0.69 -6.70 -16.63
CA GLY A 470 1.61 -6.47 -17.74
C GLY A 470 2.87 -5.69 -17.33
N PHE A 471 2.73 -4.64 -16.52
CA PHE A 471 3.86 -3.87 -15.99
C PHE A 471 4.78 -4.75 -15.14
N VAL A 472 4.21 -5.55 -14.24
CA VAL A 472 4.99 -6.51 -13.42
C VAL A 472 5.75 -7.49 -14.33
N ALA A 473 5.07 -8.10 -15.31
CA ALA A 473 5.70 -9.05 -16.25
C ALA A 473 6.84 -8.41 -17.05
N GLY A 474 6.67 -7.14 -17.45
CA GLY A 474 7.69 -6.39 -18.17
C GLY A 474 8.96 -6.12 -17.35
N LEU A 475 8.83 -5.82 -16.07
CA LEU A 475 9.95 -5.63 -15.13
C LEU A 475 10.65 -6.96 -14.80
N LEU A 476 9.86 -8.02 -14.55
CA LEU A 476 10.42 -9.35 -14.30
C LEU A 476 11.18 -9.89 -15.52
N ALA A 477 10.70 -9.62 -16.75
CA ALA A 477 11.41 -10.00 -17.96
C ALA A 477 12.80 -9.37 -18.06
N GLN A 478 12.95 -8.15 -17.57
CA GLN A 478 14.23 -7.43 -17.52
C GLN A 478 15.13 -7.84 -16.34
N GLY A 479 14.69 -8.81 -15.52
CA GLY A 479 15.47 -9.35 -14.41
C GLY A 479 15.36 -8.56 -13.11
N MET A 480 14.40 -7.62 -12.99
CA MET A 480 14.17 -6.89 -11.74
C MET A 480 13.70 -7.88 -10.65
N PRO A 481 14.22 -7.79 -9.40
CA PRO A 481 13.76 -8.64 -8.30
C PRO A 481 12.25 -8.45 -8.05
N ALA A 482 11.55 -9.53 -7.65
CA ALA A 482 10.09 -9.56 -7.70
C ALA A 482 9.40 -8.55 -6.77
N PHE A 483 9.91 -8.33 -5.57
CA PHE A 483 9.32 -7.37 -4.65
C PHE A 483 9.43 -5.94 -5.19
N GLU A 484 10.62 -5.57 -5.65
CA GLU A 484 10.91 -4.27 -6.25
C GLU A 484 10.13 -4.08 -7.57
N ALA A 485 10.03 -5.13 -8.39
CA ALA A 485 9.24 -5.11 -9.64
C ALA A 485 7.74 -4.89 -9.37
N ALA A 486 7.20 -5.57 -8.35
CA ALA A 486 5.81 -5.41 -7.93
C ALA A 486 5.55 -4.01 -7.37
N ALA A 487 6.43 -3.52 -6.48
CA ALA A 487 6.32 -2.18 -5.89
C ALA A 487 6.43 -1.08 -6.97
N ALA A 488 7.42 -1.18 -7.87
CA ALA A 488 7.59 -0.24 -8.97
C ALA A 488 6.39 -0.23 -9.92
N ALA A 489 5.88 -1.42 -10.30
CA ALA A 489 4.71 -1.53 -11.17
C ALA A 489 3.48 -0.87 -10.55
N VAL A 490 3.20 -1.12 -9.27
CA VAL A 490 2.06 -0.51 -8.55
C VAL A 490 2.21 1.00 -8.47
N TRP A 491 3.39 1.50 -8.13
CA TRP A 491 3.64 2.93 -8.03
C TRP A 491 3.51 3.64 -9.38
N LEU A 492 4.15 3.10 -10.42
CA LEU A 492 4.10 3.66 -11.78
C LEU A 492 2.69 3.62 -12.36
N HIS A 493 1.91 2.58 -12.05
CA HIS A 493 0.51 2.45 -12.44
C HIS A 493 -0.33 3.59 -11.84
N GLY A 494 -0.18 3.87 -10.54
CA GLY A 494 -0.80 5.02 -9.87
C GLY A 494 -0.36 6.36 -10.46
N ALA A 495 0.94 6.53 -10.70
CA ALA A 495 1.49 7.75 -11.28
C ALA A 495 1.01 8.00 -12.73
N CYS A 496 0.85 6.94 -13.55
CA CYS A 496 0.24 7.02 -14.87
C CYS A 496 -1.20 7.51 -14.78
N ALA A 497 -1.99 6.94 -13.88
CA ALA A 497 -3.37 7.34 -13.69
C ALA A 497 -3.52 8.79 -13.21
N ALA A 498 -2.65 9.23 -12.30
CA ALA A 498 -2.61 10.62 -11.86
C ALA A 498 -2.22 11.59 -13.00
N ALA A 499 -1.37 11.16 -13.92
CA ALA A 499 -0.95 11.96 -15.06
C ALA A 499 -2.06 12.11 -16.13
N VAL A 500 -2.94 11.11 -16.27
CA VAL A 500 -4.10 11.17 -17.20
C VAL A 500 -5.26 11.92 -16.53
N GLY A 501 -5.62 11.56 -15.31
CA GLY A 501 -6.71 12.18 -14.55
C GLY A 501 -8.10 11.66 -14.90
N ALA A 502 -9.10 12.53 -14.80
CA ALA A 502 -10.49 12.18 -15.07
C ALA A 502 -10.71 11.74 -16.53
N GLY A 503 -11.50 10.67 -16.73
CA GLY A 503 -11.74 10.08 -18.04
C GLY A 503 -10.73 8.98 -18.43
N LEU A 504 -9.83 8.59 -17.53
CA LEU A 504 -8.89 7.49 -17.74
C LEU A 504 -9.58 6.21 -18.20
N ILE A 505 -9.04 5.60 -19.24
CA ILE A 505 -9.29 4.22 -19.66
C ILE A 505 -8.00 3.39 -19.56
N ALA A 506 -8.13 2.08 -19.55
CA ALA A 506 -6.96 1.20 -19.34
C ALA A 506 -5.87 1.36 -20.42
N GLU A 507 -6.27 1.64 -21.64
CA GLU A 507 -5.39 1.87 -22.79
C GLU A 507 -4.46 3.07 -22.62
N ASP A 508 -4.86 4.09 -21.85
CA ASP A 508 -4.05 5.29 -21.60
C ASP A 508 -2.81 5.00 -20.76
N LEU A 509 -2.93 4.06 -19.82
CA LEU A 509 -1.88 3.76 -18.85
C LEU A 509 -0.53 3.37 -19.50
N PRO A 510 -0.48 2.41 -20.45
CA PRO A 510 0.76 2.11 -21.14
C PRO A 510 1.25 3.24 -22.03
N GLU A 511 0.36 4.10 -22.55
CA GLU A 511 0.74 5.20 -23.45
C GLU A 511 1.39 6.37 -22.72
N VAL A 512 0.95 6.67 -21.50
CA VAL A 512 1.53 7.76 -20.69
C VAL A 512 2.78 7.32 -19.93
N LEU A 513 2.97 6.01 -19.73
CA LEU A 513 4.08 5.45 -18.94
C LEU A 513 5.47 6.00 -19.33
N PRO A 514 5.86 6.15 -20.62
CA PRO A 514 7.18 6.67 -20.97
C PRO A 514 7.43 8.07 -20.39
N LYS A 515 6.42 8.93 -20.37
CA LYS A 515 6.53 10.29 -19.80
C LYS A 515 6.70 10.25 -18.28
N VAL A 516 5.97 9.35 -17.62
CA VAL A 516 6.05 9.14 -16.17
C VAL A 516 7.44 8.61 -15.78
N VAL A 517 7.96 7.61 -16.49
CA VAL A 517 9.29 7.04 -16.26
C VAL A 517 10.37 8.12 -16.43
N ILE A 518 10.33 8.91 -17.49
CA ILE A 518 11.28 10.01 -17.70
C ILE A 518 11.24 10.99 -16.54
N ARG A 519 10.04 11.41 -16.12
CA ARG A 519 9.87 12.41 -15.06
C ARG A 519 10.45 11.97 -13.72
N TYR A 520 10.21 10.72 -13.31
CA TYR A 520 10.53 10.26 -11.95
C TYR A 520 11.86 9.52 -11.83
N LEU A 521 12.39 8.97 -12.92
CA LEU A 521 13.63 8.18 -12.88
C LEU A 521 14.81 8.89 -13.56
N TYR A 522 14.58 9.55 -14.70
CA TYR A 522 15.69 10.11 -15.48
C TYR A 522 15.96 11.58 -15.20
N LEU A 523 14.96 12.40 -14.87
CA LEU A 523 15.20 13.82 -14.53
C LEU A 523 15.87 14.00 -13.16
N HIS A 524 15.75 13.03 -12.26
CA HIS A 524 16.51 13.04 -11.01
C HIS A 524 17.97 12.57 -11.19
N TYR A 525 18.27 11.77 -12.23
CA TYR A 525 19.64 11.34 -12.53
C TYR A 525 20.53 12.50 -12.98
N SER A 526 20.00 13.50 -13.67
CA SER A 526 20.76 14.66 -14.12
C SER A 526 21.14 15.63 -12.99
N LYS A 527 20.38 15.64 -11.89
CA LYS A 527 20.63 16.50 -10.72
C LYS A 527 21.63 15.91 -9.73
N SER A 528 21.88 14.62 -9.75
CA SER A 528 22.83 13.95 -8.85
C SER A 528 24.25 13.83 -9.43
N GLN A 529 24.45 14.21 -10.71
CA GLN A 529 25.76 14.22 -11.37
C GLN A 529 26.30 15.64 -11.67
N SER A 530 25.53 16.66 -11.32
CA SER A 530 25.99 18.08 -11.33
C SER A 530 26.25 18.55 -9.90
#